data_505a12a9644b797e75c665834158fd31
#
_entry.id   505a12a9644b797e75c665834158fd31
#
_cell.length_a   1.000
_cell.length_b   1.000
_cell.length_c   1.000
_cell.angle_alpha   90.00
_cell.angle_beta   90.00
_cell.angle_gamma   90.00
#
_symmetry.space_group_name_H-M   'P 1'
#
loop_
_entity.id
_entity.type
_entity.pdbx_description
1 polymer ?
#
loop_
_entity_poly.entity_id
_entity_poly.type
_entity_poly.pdbx_seq_one_letter_code
_entity_poly.pdbx_strand_id
1 'polypeptide(L)'
;MFFSFITNTVYSQKNIFKGNVSFINESNDKEPLAGVTVYWLNTNSGTLSDIDGNYKIPLSSSSNKLVFKYLGFKEQIIEVTEKIFYNIIMLNDDNILDEVTVNKKRKTIQKSYFKTQNITNVSSDELLKAACCNISESFETNPSIDVNYSNAVTGVKQVKMLGLESPYLLITEENIPMIRGASQVYGLSFIPGTWVESMQITKGSGSVVNGFESVSGQINVELKKPYSDSPFFVNIYTNNMGRNEINIHGNKIINDNLSTGLYLHANKNTSINDKNNDGFLDNPTSNAFNIFNRWQYINTQKGTVSFLGIRYMKDEKEIGESTDDMVFIREPWLGQINTNRFDSNFKYGYVNPSIPYQSLGFQMAYSNQEQDSFFGVRNYDINQRSFYSSLIY
;
A
#
# COMPACT_ATOMS: atom_id res chain seq x y z
N MET A 1 -52.70 -59.20 -39.00
CA MET A 1 -53.48 -58.20 -38.21
C MET A 1 -52.50 -57.29 -37.52
N PHE A 2 -52.11 -56.14 -38.20
CA PHE A 2 -51.19 -55.17 -37.68
C PHE A 2 -51.95 -54.10 -36.95
N PHE A 3 -51.67 -53.92 -35.63
CA PHE A 3 -52.21 -52.83 -34.84
C PHE A 3 -51.20 -51.66 -34.92
N SER A 4 -51.56 -50.55 -35.61
CA SER A 4 -50.83 -49.31 -35.65
C SER A 4 -51.19 -48.48 -34.43
N PHE A 5 -50.22 -48.29 -33.53
CA PHE A 5 -50.35 -47.32 -32.40
C PHE A 5 -50.06 -45.94 -32.92
N ILE A 6 -51.07 -45.09 -33.02
CA ILE A 6 -50.90 -43.63 -33.27
C ILE A 6 -50.65 -42.96 -31.90
N THR A 7 -49.39 -42.56 -31.66
CA THR A 7 -49.04 -41.73 -30.50
C THR A 7 -49.34 -40.26 -30.83
N ASN A 8 -50.41 -39.73 -30.29
CA ASN A 8 -50.67 -38.29 -30.30
C ASN A 8 -49.76 -37.62 -29.31
N THR A 9 -48.73 -36.92 -29.80
CA THR A 9 -47.95 -36.00 -29.02
C THR A 9 -48.73 -34.71 -28.79
N VAL A 10 -49.28 -34.55 -27.62
CA VAL A 10 -49.90 -33.30 -27.18
C VAL A 10 -48.78 -32.28 -26.90
N TYR A 11 -48.57 -31.34 -27.79
CA TYR A 11 -47.74 -30.17 -27.53
C TYR A 11 -48.51 -29.23 -26.58
N SER A 12 -48.09 -29.20 -25.33
CA SER A 12 -48.54 -28.18 -24.37
C SER A 12 -48.04 -26.80 -24.87
N GLN A 13 -48.94 -25.99 -25.38
CA GLN A 13 -48.63 -24.57 -25.66
C GLN A 13 -48.36 -23.90 -24.32
N LYS A 14 -47.09 -23.68 -23.99
CA LYS A 14 -46.71 -22.78 -22.89
C LYS A 14 -47.25 -21.39 -23.22
N ASN A 15 -48.26 -20.94 -22.51
CA ASN A 15 -48.75 -19.58 -22.61
C ASN A 15 -47.58 -18.63 -22.32
N ILE A 16 -47.18 -17.82 -23.30
CA ILE A 16 -46.05 -16.88 -23.21
C ILE A 16 -46.62 -15.49 -23.01
N PHE A 17 -46.14 -14.85 -21.97
CA PHE A 17 -46.41 -13.46 -21.67
C PHE A 17 -45.45 -12.57 -22.44
N LYS A 18 -45.94 -11.48 -23.05
CA LYS A 18 -45.15 -10.62 -23.94
C LYS A 18 -45.40 -9.15 -23.61
N GLY A 19 -44.44 -8.28 -23.96
CA GLY A 19 -44.63 -6.86 -23.84
C GLY A 19 -43.42 -6.08 -24.37
N ASN A 20 -43.47 -4.78 -24.20
CA ASN A 20 -42.40 -3.86 -24.56
C ASN A 20 -42.05 -2.99 -23.34
N VAL A 21 -40.76 -2.80 -23.14
CA VAL A 21 -40.21 -1.88 -22.14
C VAL A 21 -39.57 -0.71 -22.82
N SER A 22 -39.88 0.49 -22.36
CA SER A 22 -39.39 1.75 -22.88
C SER A 22 -39.12 2.73 -21.75
N PHE A 23 -38.46 3.81 -22.05
CA PHE A 23 -38.28 4.94 -21.14
C PHE A 23 -38.52 6.27 -21.87
N ILE A 24 -38.65 7.35 -21.13
CA ILE A 24 -38.78 8.71 -21.68
C ILE A 24 -37.40 9.38 -21.52
N ASN A 25 -36.80 9.79 -22.64
CA ASN A 25 -35.52 10.48 -22.68
C ASN A 25 -35.67 11.97 -22.25
N GLU A 26 -34.54 12.69 -22.10
CA GLU A 26 -34.54 14.11 -21.72
C GLU A 26 -35.29 15.04 -22.73
N SER A 27 -35.43 14.60 -23.98
CA SER A 27 -36.20 15.31 -25.02
C SER A 27 -37.69 14.99 -24.95
N ASN A 28 -38.15 14.22 -23.97
CA ASN A 28 -39.53 13.76 -23.83
C ASN A 28 -40.02 12.77 -24.90
N ASP A 29 -39.07 12.11 -25.60
CA ASP A 29 -39.35 11.07 -26.56
C ASP A 29 -39.33 9.69 -25.93
N LYS A 30 -40.18 8.81 -26.41
CA LYS A 30 -40.25 7.42 -25.93
C LYS A 30 -39.28 6.52 -26.69
N GLU A 31 -38.27 5.99 -26.00
CA GLU A 31 -37.26 5.10 -26.56
C GLU A 31 -37.35 3.67 -25.99
N PRO A 32 -37.08 2.63 -26.80
CA PRO A 32 -37.04 1.26 -26.29
C PRO A 32 -35.87 1.07 -25.34
N LEU A 33 -36.06 0.27 -24.29
CA LEU A 33 -35.03 -0.03 -23.29
C LEU A 33 -34.61 -1.50 -23.38
N ALA A 34 -33.42 -1.71 -23.94
CA ALA A 34 -32.83 -3.05 -24.06
C ALA A 34 -32.16 -3.51 -22.75
N GLY A 35 -32.14 -4.82 -22.51
CA GLY A 35 -31.41 -5.41 -21.37
C GLY A 35 -32.13 -5.29 -20.01
N VAL A 36 -33.39 -4.88 -19.98
CA VAL A 36 -34.19 -4.86 -18.76
C VAL A 36 -34.43 -6.31 -18.28
N THR A 37 -34.08 -6.59 -17.03
CA THR A 37 -34.35 -7.85 -16.40
C THR A 37 -35.84 -7.93 -16.04
N VAL A 38 -36.56 -8.92 -16.60
CA VAL A 38 -37.99 -9.18 -16.38
C VAL A 38 -38.15 -10.54 -15.75
N TYR A 39 -38.69 -10.62 -14.54
CA TYR A 39 -38.80 -11.88 -13.83
C TYR A 39 -40.04 -11.95 -12.94
N TRP A 40 -40.54 -13.18 -12.68
CA TRP A 40 -41.62 -13.42 -11.76
C TRP A 40 -41.12 -13.33 -10.31
N LEU A 41 -41.78 -12.49 -9.51
CA LEU A 41 -41.41 -12.28 -8.09
C LEU A 41 -41.39 -13.62 -7.33
N ASN A 42 -40.32 -13.85 -6.58
CA ASN A 42 -40.05 -15.06 -5.79
C ASN A 42 -39.94 -16.36 -6.64
N THR A 43 -39.51 -16.24 -7.90
CA THR A 43 -39.23 -17.40 -8.77
C THR A 43 -37.88 -17.26 -9.44
N ASN A 44 -37.34 -18.34 -10.01
CA ASN A 44 -36.12 -18.34 -10.83
C ASN A 44 -36.42 -18.17 -12.33
N SER A 45 -37.64 -17.77 -12.72
CA SER A 45 -38.06 -17.60 -14.10
C SER A 45 -37.93 -16.13 -14.49
N GLY A 46 -37.06 -15.83 -15.43
CA GLY A 46 -36.81 -14.48 -15.92
C GLY A 46 -36.35 -14.45 -17.38
N THR A 47 -36.34 -13.26 -17.96
CA THR A 47 -35.89 -12.96 -19.32
C THR A 47 -35.29 -11.55 -19.37
N LEU A 48 -34.68 -11.19 -20.49
CA LEU A 48 -34.18 -9.81 -20.77
C LEU A 48 -34.97 -9.23 -21.94
N SER A 49 -35.16 -7.91 -21.96
CA SER A 49 -35.69 -7.21 -23.14
C SER A 49 -34.64 -7.18 -24.25
N ASP A 50 -35.10 -7.29 -25.50
CA ASP A 50 -34.29 -7.21 -26.71
C ASP A 50 -33.94 -5.75 -27.08
N ILE A 51 -33.24 -5.53 -28.22
CA ILE A 51 -32.82 -4.22 -28.70
C ILE A 51 -33.99 -3.27 -28.97
N ASP A 52 -35.15 -3.80 -29.31
CA ASP A 52 -36.39 -3.05 -29.55
C ASP A 52 -37.25 -2.92 -28.28
N GLY A 53 -36.70 -3.35 -27.10
CA GLY A 53 -37.38 -3.33 -25.80
C GLY A 53 -38.39 -4.44 -25.60
N ASN A 54 -38.52 -5.40 -26.53
CA ASN A 54 -39.52 -6.47 -26.39
C ASN A 54 -39.05 -7.57 -25.46
N TYR A 55 -39.95 -8.12 -24.67
CA TYR A 55 -39.67 -9.27 -23.81
C TYR A 55 -40.69 -10.38 -23.99
N LYS A 56 -40.27 -11.61 -23.72
CA LYS A 56 -41.12 -12.82 -23.74
C LYS A 56 -40.74 -13.69 -22.53
N ILE A 57 -41.74 -14.00 -21.70
CA ILE A 57 -41.53 -14.83 -20.51
C ILE A 57 -42.64 -15.86 -20.40
N PRO A 58 -42.33 -17.13 -20.10
CA PRO A 58 -43.37 -18.14 -19.81
C PRO A 58 -44.23 -17.72 -18.62
N LEU A 59 -45.54 -17.99 -18.67
CA LEU A 59 -46.41 -17.76 -17.54
C LEU A 59 -45.95 -18.59 -16.34
N SER A 60 -45.96 -17.95 -15.16
CA SER A 60 -45.67 -18.64 -13.91
C SER A 60 -46.97 -19.06 -13.22
N SER A 61 -47.01 -20.30 -12.74
CA SER A 61 -48.10 -20.78 -11.86
C SER A 61 -47.90 -20.39 -10.39
N SER A 62 -46.70 -19.91 -10.05
CA SER A 62 -46.28 -19.65 -8.67
C SER A 62 -46.33 -18.18 -8.28
N SER A 63 -46.43 -17.26 -9.24
CA SER A 63 -46.47 -15.82 -9.00
C SER A 63 -47.31 -15.10 -10.05
N ASN A 64 -48.09 -14.12 -9.61
CA ASN A 64 -48.84 -13.21 -10.47
C ASN A 64 -48.20 -11.81 -10.54
N LYS A 65 -47.00 -11.62 -9.93
CA LYS A 65 -46.28 -10.34 -9.92
C LYS A 65 -45.04 -10.42 -10.80
N LEU A 66 -45.00 -9.54 -11.79
CA LEU A 66 -43.89 -9.40 -12.71
C LEU A 66 -43.05 -8.20 -12.34
N VAL A 67 -41.75 -8.40 -12.21
CA VAL A 67 -40.78 -7.37 -11.78
C VAL A 67 -39.95 -6.95 -12.97
N PHE A 68 -39.76 -5.63 -13.15
CA PHE A 68 -38.88 -4.99 -14.14
C PHE A 68 -37.78 -4.26 -13.42
N LYS A 69 -36.53 -4.61 -13.71
CA LYS A 69 -35.35 -4.05 -13.06
C LYS A 69 -34.28 -3.71 -14.08
N TYR A 70 -33.78 -2.48 -14.02
CA TYR A 70 -32.67 -2.01 -14.81
C TYR A 70 -31.87 -0.97 -14.04
N LEU A 71 -30.55 -0.93 -14.24
CA LEU A 71 -29.66 0.00 -13.55
C LEU A 71 -29.98 1.44 -13.95
N GLY A 72 -30.15 2.35 -12.99
CA GLY A 72 -30.51 3.75 -13.21
C GLY A 72 -32.02 4.02 -13.31
N PHE A 73 -32.87 2.98 -13.15
CA PHE A 73 -34.32 3.09 -13.21
C PHE A 73 -34.96 2.51 -11.95
N LYS A 74 -36.10 3.08 -11.55
CA LYS A 74 -36.89 2.59 -10.42
C LYS A 74 -37.45 1.22 -10.74
N GLU A 75 -37.25 0.27 -9.84
CA GLU A 75 -37.83 -1.06 -9.95
C GLU A 75 -39.37 -0.96 -9.98
N GLN A 76 -39.99 -1.62 -10.95
CA GLN A 76 -41.44 -1.64 -11.11
C GLN A 76 -41.95 -3.07 -10.93
N ILE A 77 -43.04 -3.20 -10.15
CA ILE A 77 -43.70 -4.47 -9.91
C ILE A 77 -45.14 -4.30 -10.39
N ILE A 78 -45.55 -5.13 -11.33
CA ILE A 78 -46.92 -5.14 -11.84
C ILE A 78 -47.62 -6.44 -11.49
N GLU A 79 -48.88 -6.35 -11.15
CA GLU A 79 -49.74 -7.49 -10.95
C GLU A 79 -50.40 -7.91 -12.29
N VAL A 80 -50.11 -9.11 -12.73
CA VAL A 80 -50.57 -9.63 -14.01
C VAL A 80 -51.98 -10.19 -13.82
N THR A 81 -52.94 -9.58 -14.51
CA THR A 81 -54.30 -10.03 -14.64
C THR A 81 -54.50 -10.76 -15.99
N GLU A 82 -55.66 -10.87 -16.56
CA GLU A 82 -55.98 -11.63 -17.77
C GLU A 82 -55.34 -11.17 -19.10
N LYS A 83 -54.61 -10.05 -19.11
CA LYS A 83 -53.93 -9.52 -20.33
C LYS A 83 -52.63 -10.27 -20.59
N ILE A 84 -52.40 -10.66 -21.84
CA ILE A 84 -51.20 -11.38 -22.30
C ILE A 84 -50.10 -10.41 -22.73
N PHE A 85 -50.35 -9.11 -22.82
CA PHE A 85 -49.41 -8.11 -23.32
C PHE A 85 -49.39 -6.84 -22.44
N TYR A 86 -48.21 -6.48 -21.94
CA TYR A 86 -48.01 -5.25 -21.12
C TYR A 86 -46.84 -4.42 -21.63
N ASN A 87 -47.12 -3.14 -21.89
CA ASN A 87 -46.08 -2.13 -22.17
C ASN A 87 -45.76 -1.38 -20.91
N ILE A 88 -44.48 -1.31 -20.58
CA ILE A 88 -43.96 -0.67 -19.39
C ILE A 88 -43.10 0.52 -19.78
N ILE A 89 -43.29 1.65 -19.07
CA ILE A 89 -42.39 2.81 -19.18
C ILE A 89 -41.62 2.84 -17.86
N MET A 90 -40.29 2.60 -17.96
CA MET A 90 -39.38 2.69 -16.81
C MET A 90 -39.18 4.16 -16.43
N LEU A 91 -39.24 4.45 -15.15
CA LEU A 91 -39.01 5.78 -14.60
C LEU A 91 -37.56 5.86 -14.13
N ASN A 92 -36.88 6.97 -14.49
CA ASN A 92 -35.54 7.23 -13.99
C ASN A 92 -35.52 7.23 -12.47
N ASP A 93 -34.49 6.63 -11.90
CA ASP A 93 -34.28 6.71 -10.47
C ASP A 93 -33.44 7.95 -10.17
N ASP A 94 -34.11 9.05 -9.77
CA ASP A 94 -33.46 10.31 -9.38
C ASP A 94 -32.73 10.20 -8.05
N ASN A 95 -32.80 9.07 -7.38
CA ASN A 95 -31.90 8.75 -6.29
C ASN A 95 -30.52 8.46 -6.92
N ILE A 96 -29.71 9.49 -7.08
CA ILE A 96 -28.27 9.36 -7.16
C ILE A 96 -27.92 8.47 -5.96
N LEU A 97 -27.48 7.25 -6.22
CA LEU A 97 -26.90 6.42 -5.16
C LEU A 97 -25.83 7.28 -4.52
N ASP A 98 -26.09 7.76 -3.31
CA ASP A 98 -25.03 8.31 -2.47
C ASP A 98 -23.87 7.31 -2.57
N GLU A 99 -22.71 7.79 -2.99
CA GLU A 99 -21.50 7.00 -3.05
C GLU A 99 -21.41 6.21 -1.76
N VAL A 100 -21.65 4.91 -1.81
CA VAL A 100 -21.46 4.04 -0.66
C VAL A 100 -19.96 4.03 -0.42
N THR A 101 -19.48 5.04 0.26
CA THR A 101 -18.15 5.04 0.86
C THR A 101 -18.14 3.92 1.88
N VAL A 102 -17.70 2.74 1.43
CA VAL A 102 -17.40 1.63 2.34
C VAL A 102 -16.17 2.04 3.14
N ASN A 103 -16.40 2.82 4.19
CA ASN A 103 -15.41 3.11 5.21
C ASN A 103 -15.12 1.83 6.00
N LYS A 104 -14.43 0.90 5.34
CA LYS A 104 -13.85 -0.24 6.03
C LYS A 104 -12.63 0.29 6.79
N LYS A 105 -12.76 0.54 8.09
CA LYS A 105 -11.60 0.72 8.97
C LYS A 105 -10.70 -0.51 8.81
N ARG A 106 -9.63 -0.37 8.02
CA ARG A 106 -8.63 -1.43 7.92
C ARG A 106 -8.01 -1.58 9.29
N LYS A 107 -7.89 -2.80 9.79
CA LYS A 107 -7.12 -3.07 10.99
C LYS A 107 -5.69 -2.60 10.74
N THR A 108 -5.11 -1.88 11.66
CA THR A 108 -3.75 -1.32 11.56
C THR A 108 -2.68 -2.39 11.44
N ILE A 109 -2.93 -3.56 12.02
CA ILE A 109 -2.11 -4.77 11.87
C ILE A 109 -3.00 -5.88 11.28
N GLN A 110 -2.57 -6.45 10.14
CA GLN A 110 -3.28 -7.53 9.47
C GLN A 110 -2.35 -8.70 9.19
N LYS A 111 -2.75 -9.90 9.63
CA LYS A 111 -2.10 -11.15 9.26
C LYS A 111 -2.75 -11.69 7.98
N SER A 112 -1.94 -12.00 6.98
CA SER A 112 -2.42 -12.61 5.74
C SER A 112 -2.61 -14.11 5.95
N TYR A 113 -3.85 -14.59 5.79
CA TYR A 113 -4.19 -16.03 5.87
C TYR A 113 -4.22 -16.70 4.48
N PHE A 114 -4.12 -15.91 3.39
CA PHE A 114 -4.20 -16.41 2.02
C PHE A 114 -2.84 -16.69 1.38
N LYS A 115 -1.75 -16.28 2.04
CA LYS A 115 -0.38 -16.54 1.57
C LYS A 115 0.23 -17.69 2.36
N THR A 116 1.01 -18.53 1.70
CA THR A 116 1.75 -19.64 2.33
C THR A 116 2.78 -19.17 3.35
N GLN A 117 3.25 -17.95 3.23
CA GLN A 117 4.19 -17.31 4.15
C GLN A 117 3.46 -16.59 5.28
N ASN A 118 4.06 -16.58 6.48
CA ASN A 118 3.53 -15.85 7.64
C ASN A 118 3.81 -14.35 7.49
N ILE A 119 2.88 -13.64 6.83
CA ILE A 119 3.01 -12.21 6.53
C ILE A 119 2.13 -11.39 7.45
N THR A 120 2.72 -10.41 8.10
CA THR A 120 2.03 -9.37 8.87
C THR A 120 2.20 -8.03 8.14
N ASN A 121 1.09 -7.37 7.84
CA ASN A 121 1.09 -6.02 7.28
C ASN A 121 0.81 -5.01 8.40
N VAL A 122 1.63 -3.97 8.49
CA VAL A 122 1.52 -2.85 9.44
C VAL A 122 1.26 -1.59 8.62
N SER A 123 0.19 -0.86 8.93
CA SER A 123 -0.16 0.39 8.23
C SER A 123 0.54 1.60 8.83
N SER A 124 0.54 2.72 8.10
CA SER A 124 1.04 4.02 8.58
C SER A 124 0.38 4.46 9.88
N ASP A 125 -0.91 4.19 10.08
CA ASP A 125 -1.63 4.56 11.30
C ASP A 125 -1.07 3.87 12.55
N GLU A 126 -0.58 2.64 12.42
CA GLU A 126 0.09 1.93 13.51
C GLU A 126 1.46 2.51 13.79
N LEU A 127 2.21 2.83 12.73
CA LEU A 127 3.55 3.42 12.85
C LEU A 127 3.52 4.81 13.51
N LEU A 128 2.48 5.60 13.23
CA LEU A 128 2.32 6.93 13.82
C LEU A 128 1.90 6.93 15.30
N LYS A 129 1.37 5.81 15.82
CA LYS A 129 1.00 5.70 17.25
C LYS A 129 2.20 5.85 18.19
N ALA A 130 3.36 5.39 17.79
CA ALA A 130 4.56 5.43 18.60
C ALA A 130 5.34 6.75 18.49
N ALA A 131 4.79 7.79 17.83
CA ALA A 131 5.50 9.04 17.53
C ALA A 131 6.90 8.78 16.93
N CYS A 132 6.99 7.78 16.07
CA CYS A 132 8.24 7.20 15.60
C CYS A 132 8.89 8.12 14.57
N CYS A 133 10.09 8.52 14.85
CA CYS A 133 10.87 9.38 13.97
C CYS A 133 11.51 8.59 12.83
N ASN A 134 11.75 7.31 13.02
CA ASN A 134 12.29 6.41 12.01
C ASN A 134 11.72 4.98 12.18
N ILE A 135 11.97 4.14 11.19
CA ILE A 135 11.43 2.77 11.17
C ILE A 135 11.93 1.93 12.33
N SER A 136 13.16 2.13 12.81
CA SER A 136 13.69 1.30 13.89
C SER A 136 12.90 1.47 15.20
N GLU A 137 12.39 2.66 15.46
CA GLU A 137 11.53 2.96 16.61
C GLU A 137 10.11 2.42 16.44
N SER A 138 9.62 2.37 15.20
CA SER A 138 8.28 1.87 14.86
C SER A 138 8.06 0.41 15.22
N PHE A 139 9.13 -0.38 15.31
CA PHE A 139 9.03 -1.78 15.66
C PHE A 139 8.82 -2.05 17.15
N GLU A 140 9.08 -1.09 18.04
CA GLU A 140 8.92 -1.27 19.50
C GLU A 140 7.47 -1.60 19.90
N THR A 141 6.50 -1.16 19.11
CA THR A 141 5.08 -1.45 19.35
C THR A 141 4.61 -2.76 18.73
N ASN A 142 5.47 -3.43 17.94
CA ASN A 142 5.08 -4.64 17.20
C ASN A 142 5.57 -5.91 17.89
N PRO A 143 4.68 -6.75 18.47
CA PRO A 143 5.07 -7.96 19.20
C PRO A 143 5.68 -9.05 18.29
N SER A 144 5.72 -8.83 16.99
CA SER A 144 6.27 -9.79 16.02
C SER A 144 7.77 -9.64 15.79
N ILE A 145 8.37 -8.55 16.25
CA ILE A 145 9.77 -8.19 16.02
C ILE A 145 10.40 -7.78 17.34
N ASP A 146 11.55 -8.36 17.61
CA ASP A 146 12.36 -7.94 18.75
C ASP A 146 13.27 -6.80 18.33
N VAL A 147 13.16 -5.66 19.01
CA VAL A 147 14.04 -4.52 18.84
C VAL A 147 14.97 -4.46 20.03
N ASN A 148 16.25 -4.55 19.77
CA ASN A 148 17.27 -4.44 20.81
C ASN A 148 18.28 -3.34 20.42
N TYR A 149 18.86 -2.72 21.44
CA TYR A 149 20.04 -1.90 21.21
C TYR A 149 21.21 -2.81 20.83
N SER A 150 21.80 -2.58 19.66
CA SER A 150 22.98 -3.35 19.22
C SER A 150 24.22 -2.98 20.02
N ASN A 151 24.25 -1.72 20.47
CA ASN A 151 25.31 -1.16 21.26
C ASN A 151 24.73 -0.04 22.13
N ALA A 152 24.88 -0.14 23.43
CA ALA A 152 24.39 0.86 24.38
C ALA A 152 25.01 2.24 24.13
N VAL A 153 26.27 2.29 23.71
CA VAL A 153 26.99 3.55 23.47
C VAL A 153 26.48 4.28 22.25
N THR A 154 26.21 3.57 21.15
CA THR A 154 25.77 4.20 19.89
C THR A 154 24.27 4.45 19.84
N GLY A 155 23.49 3.91 20.76
CA GLY A 155 22.04 4.02 20.80
C GLY A 155 21.33 3.41 19.58
N VAL A 156 22.03 2.59 18.80
CA VAL A 156 21.50 2.00 17.57
C VAL A 156 20.60 0.83 17.89
N LYS A 157 19.38 0.91 17.38
CA LYS A 157 18.40 -0.17 17.50
C LYS A 157 18.53 -1.12 16.33
N GLN A 158 18.70 -2.38 16.62
CA GLN A 158 18.70 -3.48 15.65
C GLN A 158 17.45 -4.33 15.79
N VAL A 159 16.98 -4.81 14.67
CA VAL A 159 15.83 -5.71 14.58
C VAL A 159 16.33 -7.14 14.57
N LYS A 160 15.73 -7.96 15.43
CA LYS A 160 15.94 -9.42 15.46
C LYS A 160 14.67 -10.16 15.09
N MET A 161 14.83 -11.20 14.30
CA MET A 161 13.75 -12.13 13.97
C MET A 161 14.23 -13.55 14.22
N LEU A 162 13.42 -14.34 14.94
CA LEU A 162 13.75 -15.74 15.29
C LEU A 162 15.14 -15.86 15.96
N GLY A 163 15.53 -14.86 16.76
CA GLY A 163 16.82 -14.81 17.42
C GLY A 163 18.02 -14.40 16.57
N LEU A 164 17.82 -14.16 15.27
CA LEU A 164 18.87 -13.74 14.34
C LEU A 164 18.70 -12.27 13.97
N GLU A 165 19.82 -11.58 13.85
CA GLU A 165 19.90 -10.18 13.44
C GLU A 165 20.50 -10.05 12.03
N SER A 166 20.66 -8.83 11.55
CA SER A 166 21.45 -8.57 10.35
C SER A 166 22.84 -9.23 10.44
N PRO A 167 23.33 -9.94 9.38
CA PRO A 167 22.88 -9.93 7.98
C PRO A 167 21.85 -11.03 7.60
N TYR A 168 21.24 -11.72 8.55
CA TYR A 168 20.30 -12.83 8.29
C TYR A 168 18.85 -12.36 8.04
N LEU A 169 18.63 -11.06 8.11
CA LEU A 169 17.35 -10.40 7.87
C LEU A 169 17.43 -9.54 6.61
N LEU A 170 16.59 -9.82 5.63
CA LEU A 170 16.49 -9.00 4.43
C LEU A 170 15.59 -7.79 4.67
N ILE A 171 16.13 -6.59 4.46
CA ILE A 171 15.37 -5.34 4.54
C ILE A 171 15.32 -4.73 3.15
N THR A 172 14.09 -4.54 2.65
CA THR A 172 13.84 -3.97 1.33
C THR A 172 13.00 -2.70 1.44
N GLU A 173 13.26 -1.78 0.54
CA GLU A 173 12.43 -0.61 0.29
C GLU A 173 11.73 -0.81 -1.05
N GLU A 174 10.40 -0.97 -1.01
CA GLU A 174 9.58 -1.29 -2.19
C GLU A 174 10.11 -2.48 -3.00
N ASN A 175 10.48 -3.57 -2.30
CA ASN A 175 11.07 -4.79 -2.85
C ASN A 175 12.46 -4.64 -3.47
N ILE A 176 13.14 -3.51 -3.28
CA ILE A 176 14.54 -3.32 -3.64
C ILE A 176 15.39 -3.46 -2.38
N PRO A 177 16.44 -4.30 -2.37
CA PRO A 177 17.32 -4.48 -1.20
C PRO A 177 18.28 -3.30 -1.05
N MET A 178 17.80 -2.21 -0.46
CA MET A 178 18.55 -0.96 -0.28
C MET A 178 19.44 -0.94 0.96
N ILE A 179 19.12 -1.76 1.97
CA ILE A 179 19.82 -1.79 3.26
C ILE A 179 20.69 -3.05 3.30
N ARG A 180 21.95 -2.91 2.89
CA ARG A 180 22.94 -3.98 2.80
C ARG A 180 24.33 -3.51 3.21
N GLY A 181 25.19 -4.44 3.65
CA GLY A 181 26.58 -4.15 4.00
C GLY A 181 26.71 -3.10 5.09
N ALA A 182 27.43 -2.02 4.85
CA ALA A 182 27.65 -0.94 5.80
C ALA A 182 26.34 -0.30 6.34
N SER A 183 25.29 -0.27 5.53
CA SER A 183 24.00 0.27 5.95
C SER A 183 23.17 -0.64 6.85
N GLN A 184 23.53 -1.91 7.02
CA GLN A 184 22.72 -2.85 7.80
C GLN A 184 22.57 -2.45 9.27
N VAL A 185 23.60 -1.83 9.85
CA VAL A 185 23.58 -1.41 11.25
C VAL A 185 22.66 -0.21 11.48
N TYR A 186 22.69 0.77 10.57
CA TYR A 186 22.01 2.06 10.76
C TYR A 186 20.81 2.25 9.82
N GLY A 187 20.65 1.42 8.81
CA GLY A 187 19.75 1.66 7.67
C GLY A 187 18.28 1.81 8.01
N LEU A 188 17.81 1.22 9.09
CA LEU A 188 16.44 1.41 9.56
C LEU A 188 16.21 2.83 10.09
N SER A 189 17.25 3.50 10.59
CA SER A 189 17.17 4.90 11.03
C SER A 189 17.17 5.89 9.87
N PHE A 190 17.56 5.46 8.66
CA PHE A 190 17.65 6.32 7.48
C PHE A 190 16.30 6.64 6.84
N ILE A 191 15.24 5.93 7.21
CA ILE A 191 13.92 6.11 6.63
C ILE A 191 13.00 6.73 7.69
N PRO A 192 12.57 7.99 7.49
CA PRO A 192 11.61 8.63 8.39
C PRO A 192 10.28 7.89 8.41
N GLY A 193 9.73 7.65 9.60
CA GLY A 193 8.48 6.92 9.77
C GLY A 193 7.28 7.58 9.07
N THR A 194 7.29 8.91 8.96
CA THR A 194 6.25 9.69 8.28
C THR A 194 6.19 9.47 6.77
N TRP A 195 7.27 8.95 6.15
CA TRP A 195 7.34 8.64 4.71
C TRP A 195 6.79 7.25 4.39
N VAL A 196 6.56 6.42 5.41
CA VAL A 196 6.12 5.04 5.24
C VAL A 196 4.61 4.97 5.08
N GLU A 197 4.15 4.27 4.05
CA GLU A 197 2.75 3.93 3.83
C GLU A 197 2.37 2.64 4.56
N SER A 198 3.22 1.63 4.44
CA SER A 198 3.02 0.33 5.10
C SER A 198 4.31 -0.46 5.18
N MET A 199 4.34 -1.44 6.08
CA MET A 199 5.41 -2.42 6.16
C MET A 199 4.85 -3.83 6.08
N GLN A 200 5.56 -4.69 5.37
CA GLN A 200 5.29 -6.12 5.32
C GLN A 200 6.40 -6.87 6.05
N ILE A 201 6.02 -7.64 7.03
CA ILE A 201 6.91 -8.43 7.86
C ILE A 201 6.64 -9.89 7.57
N THR A 202 7.63 -10.58 7.02
CA THR A 202 7.58 -12.01 6.72
C THR A 202 8.55 -12.74 7.63
N LYS A 203 8.07 -13.72 8.42
CA LYS A 203 8.90 -14.55 9.28
C LYS A 203 9.35 -15.81 8.52
N GLY A 204 10.62 -16.17 8.68
CA GLY A 204 11.26 -17.28 7.98
C GLY A 204 11.84 -16.88 6.62
N SER A 205 12.24 -17.85 5.82
CA SER A 205 12.87 -17.60 4.52
C SER A 205 11.92 -16.89 3.57
N GLY A 206 12.39 -15.78 3.00
CA GLY A 206 11.67 -14.99 2.02
C GLY A 206 11.88 -15.44 0.59
N SER A 207 11.41 -14.64 -0.37
CA SER A 207 11.65 -14.91 -1.79
C SER A 207 13.06 -14.54 -2.19
N VAL A 208 13.76 -15.45 -2.84
CA VAL A 208 15.11 -15.22 -3.40
C VAL A 208 15.13 -14.16 -4.50
N VAL A 209 13.97 -13.84 -5.08
CA VAL A 209 13.81 -12.78 -6.09
C VAL A 209 14.25 -11.42 -5.55
N ASN A 210 14.01 -11.16 -4.25
CA ASN A 210 14.33 -9.89 -3.61
C ASN A 210 15.73 -9.86 -2.97
N GLY A 211 16.36 -11.02 -2.77
CA GLY A 211 17.66 -11.16 -2.13
C GLY A 211 17.83 -12.50 -1.44
N PHE A 212 19.06 -12.85 -1.13
CA PHE A 212 19.42 -14.13 -0.50
C PHE A 212 19.54 -14.05 1.03
N GLU A 213 19.51 -12.85 1.60
CA GLU A 213 19.76 -12.63 3.03
C GLU A 213 18.58 -13.00 3.92
N SER A 214 17.42 -13.29 3.35
CA SER A 214 16.21 -13.63 4.11
C SER A 214 16.28 -15.06 4.68
N VAL A 215 17.05 -15.25 5.73
CA VAL A 215 17.15 -16.50 6.50
C VAL A 215 16.14 -16.52 7.63
N SER A 216 16.13 -15.48 8.47
CA SER A 216 15.21 -15.34 9.62
C SER A 216 13.92 -14.62 9.26
N GLY A 217 13.97 -13.75 8.26
CA GLY A 217 12.81 -12.98 7.83
C GLY A 217 13.11 -11.94 6.78
N GLN A 218 12.04 -11.31 6.34
CA GLN A 218 12.09 -10.17 5.41
C GLN A 218 11.20 -9.06 5.93
N ILE A 219 11.70 -7.83 5.87
CA ILE A 219 10.92 -6.60 6.07
C ILE A 219 10.92 -5.84 4.77
N ASN A 220 9.73 -5.60 4.20
CA ASN A 220 9.56 -4.72 3.06
C ASN A 220 8.84 -3.45 3.49
N VAL A 221 9.44 -2.32 3.21
CA VAL A 221 8.91 -0.98 3.51
C VAL A 221 8.35 -0.39 2.23
N GLU A 222 7.06 -0.07 2.23
CA GLU A 222 6.41 0.68 1.16
C GLU A 222 6.36 2.16 1.54
N LEU A 223 6.86 3.02 0.68
CA LEU A 223 6.83 4.46 0.89
C LEU A 223 5.56 5.08 0.29
N LYS A 224 5.12 6.18 0.86
CA LYS A 224 3.99 6.96 0.36
C LYS A 224 4.20 7.37 -1.09
N LYS A 225 3.12 7.33 -1.89
CA LYS A 225 3.17 7.55 -3.34
C LYS A 225 2.53 8.89 -3.70
N PRO A 226 3.18 9.71 -4.54
CA PRO A 226 2.72 11.07 -4.86
C PRO A 226 1.29 11.16 -5.41
N TYR A 227 0.82 10.10 -6.07
CA TYR A 227 -0.52 10.08 -6.65
C TYR A 227 -1.63 9.90 -5.60
N SER A 228 -1.36 9.13 -4.53
CA SER A 228 -2.37 8.73 -3.54
C SER A 228 -2.23 9.38 -2.18
N ASP A 229 -1.07 10.01 -1.91
CA ASP A 229 -0.81 10.68 -0.64
C ASP A 229 -1.34 12.12 -0.62
N SER A 230 -1.45 12.72 0.57
CA SER A 230 -1.92 14.09 0.74
C SER A 230 -1.07 15.10 -0.05
N PRO A 231 -1.68 16.13 -0.65
CA PRO A 231 -0.94 17.14 -1.41
C PRO A 231 0.11 17.88 -0.58
N PHE A 232 -0.14 18.05 0.71
CA PHE A 232 0.77 18.70 1.63
C PHE A 232 0.65 18.10 3.03
N PHE A 233 1.80 17.88 3.68
CA PHE A 233 1.89 17.33 5.03
C PHE A 233 3.01 18.00 5.80
N VAL A 234 2.76 18.33 7.04
CA VAL A 234 3.76 18.83 8.01
C VAL A 234 3.56 18.09 9.33
N ASN A 235 4.66 17.62 9.88
CA ASN A 235 4.69 17.04 11.23
C ASN A 235 5.90 17.63 11.97
N ILE A 236 5.68 18.05 13.20
CA ILE A 236 6.72 18.57 14.10
C ILE A 236 6.64 17.75 15.38
N TYR A 237 7.78 17.27 15.81
CA TYR A 237 7.93 16.54 17.06
C TYR A 237 9.00 17.18 17.93
N THR A 238 8.74 17.31 19.20
CA THR A 238 9.70 17.73 20.21
C THR A 238 9.48 16.95 21.49
N ASN A 239 10.53 16.70 22.25
CA ASN A 239 10.45 16.06 23.55
C ASN A 239 11.35 16.74 24.58
N ASN A 240 11.16 16.37 25.83
CA ASN A 240 11.93 16.91 26.96
C ASN A 240 13.38 16.35 27.05
N MET A 241 13.75 15.43 26.16
CA MET A 241 15.10 14.89 26.02
C MET A 241 15.93 15.67 24.99
N GLY A 242 15.43 16.83 24.51
CA GLY A 242 16.11 17.72 23.58
C GLY A 242 15.99 17.37 22.11
N ARG A 243 15.23 16.34 21.76
CA ARG A 243 14.99 15.96 20.38
C ARG A 243 13.95 16.85 19.74
N ASN A 244 14.32 17.44 18.60
CA ASN A 244 13.43 18.23 17.76
C ASN A 244 13.47 17.67 16.35
N GLU A 245 12.31 17.53 15.73
CA GLU A 245 12.16 16.92 14.42
C GLU A 245 11.10 17.64 13.60
N ILE A 246 11.36 17.77 12.31
CA ILE A 246 10.41 18.30 11.35
C ILE A 246 10.36 17.38 10.12
N ASN A 247 9.14 17.06 9.70
CA ASN A 247 8.86 16.33 8.49
C ASN A 247 7.92 17.17 7.62
N ILE A 248 8.30 17.40 6.38
CA ILE A 248 7.48 18.14 5.40
C ILE A 248 7.48 17.32 4.11
N HIS A 249 6.31 17.14 3.53
CA HIS A 249 6.25 16.67 2.15
C HIS A 249 5.13 17.34 1.37
N GLY A 250 5.37 17.47 0.07
CA GLY A 250 4.41 18.01 -0.88
C GLY A 250 4.33 17.14 -2.12
N ASN A 251 3.11 16.81 -2.54
CA ASN A 251 2.82 15.99 -3.69
C ASN A 251 2.05 16.80 -4.73
N LYS A 252 2.39 16.61 -6.01
CA LYS A 252 1.75 17.28 -7.14
C LYS A 252 1.42 16.29 -8.25
N ILE A 253 0.18 16.25 -8.63
CA ILE A 253 -0.27 15.61 -9.87
C ILE A 253 -0.01 16.60 -11.00
N ILE A 254 0.85 16.22 -11.95
CA ILE A 254 1.24 17.07 -13.09
C ILE A 254 0.22 16.89 -14.21
N ASN A 255 -0.18 15.65 -14.48
CA ASN A 255 -1.24 15.28 -15.42
C ASN A 255 -1.81 13.90 -15.00
N ASP A 256 -2.78 13.39 -15.76
CA ASP A 256 -3.49 12.13 -15.47
C ASP A 256 -2.57 10.92 -15.27
N ASN A 257 -1.37 10.96 -15.81
CA ASN A 257 -0.42 9.84 -15.77
C ASN A 257 0.82 10.09 -14.92
N LEU A 258 1.16 11.35 -14.64
CA LEU A 258 2.42 11.74 -14.03
C LEU A 258 2.21 12.53 -12.74
N SER A 259 2.84 12.07 -11.67
CA SER A 259 2.89 12.78 -10.39
C SER A 259 4.30 12.82 -9.82
N THR A 260 4.56 13.79 -8.97
CA THR A 260 5.85 13.96 -8.26
C THR A 260 5.62 14.36 -6.82
N GLY A 261 6.58 13.99 -5.95
CA GLY A 261 6.58 14.37 -4.54
C GLY A 261 7.97 14.72 -4.07
N LEU A 262 8.05 15.71 -3.20
CA LEU A 262 9.26 16.10 -2.49
C LEU A 262 9.04 15.91 -0.99
N TYR A 263 9.93 15.15 -0.36
CA TYR A 263 9.89 14.76 1.04
C TYR A 263 11.15 15.27 1.74
N LEU A 264 10.97 15.98 2.84
CA LEU A 264 12.04 16.55 3.65
C LEU A 264 11.90 16.06 5.08
N HIS A 265 13.01 15.69 5.69
CA HIS A 265 13.11 15.34 7.08
C HIS A 265 14.36 15.97 7.68
N ALA A 266 14.23 16.56 8.84
CA ALA A 266 15.34 17.03 9.65
C ALA A 266 15.10 16.69 11.11
N ASN A 267 16.13 16.24 11.78
CA ASN A 267 16.09 15.96 13.22
C ASN A 267 17.37 16.48 13.88
N LYS A 268 17.21 17.02 15.08
CA LYS A 268 18.33 17.50 15.89
C LYS A 268 18.10 17.16 17.36
N ASN A 269 19.11 16.54 17.96
CA ASN A 269 19.19 16.33 19.39
C ASN A 269 20.53 16.86 19.93
N THR A 270 20.48 17.90 20.74
CA THR A 270 21.69 18.55 21.31
C THR A 270 21.78 18.43 22.81
N SER A 271 20.86 17.72 23.44
CA SER A 271 20.84 17.59 24.88
C SER A 271 21.88 16.59 25.35
N ILE A 272 22.71 17.04 26.26
CA ILE A 272 23.65 16.23 27.02
C ILE A 272 22.88 15.67 28.22
N ASN A 273 22.55 14.38 28.21
CA ASN A 273 21.80 13.72 29.26
C ASN A 273 22.62 12.54 29.82
N ASP A 274 22.86 12.56 31.11
CA ASP A 274 23.44 11.49 31.91
C ASP A 274 22.59 11.36 33.19
N LYS A 275 21.47 10.65 33.12
CA LYS A 275 20.50 10.52 34.20
C LYS A 275 20.93 9.50 35.25
N ASN A 276 21.73 8.52 34.85
CA ASN A 276 22.24 7.49 35.71
C ASN A 276 23.55 7.89 36.41
N ASN A 277 24.12 9.05 36.02
CA ASN A 277 25.38 9.60 36.55
C ASN A 277 26.58 8.64 36.42
N ASP A 278 26.65 7.93 35.29
CA ASP A 278 27.79 7.05 35.01
C ASP A 278 28.90 7.75 34.20
N GLY A 279 28.68 9.02 33.86
CA GLY A 279 29.60 9.86 33.11
C GLY A 279 29.52 9.70 31.59
N PHE A 280 28.54 8.90 31.07
CA PHE A 280 28.29 8.72 29.65
C PHE A 280 26.97 9.32 29.22
N LEU A 281 26.86 9.69 27.96
CA LEU A 281 25.60 10.14 27.37
C LEU A 281 24.59 8.97 27.33
N ASP A 282 23.42 9.14 27.93
CA ASP A 282 22.32 8.19 27.85
C ASP A 282 21.82 8.02 26.39
N ASN A 283 21.88 9.08 25.59
CA ASN A 283 21.53 9.09 24.19
C ASN A 283 22.53 9.91 23.39
N PRO A 284 22.89 9.48 22.18
CA PRO A 284 23.74 10.27 21.28
C PRO A 284 23.15 11.65 21.01
N THR A 285 24.00 12.67 20.92
CA THR A 285 23.59 13.87 20.20
C THR A 285 23.47 13.52 18.71
N SER A 286 22.58 14.17 18.00
CA SER A 286 22.36 13.86 16.59
C SER A 286 21.93 15.08 15.78
N ASN A 287 22.33 15.10 14.51
CA ASN A 287 21.90 16.07 13.53
C ASN A 287 21.72 15.35 12.19
N ALA A 288 20.46 15.21 11.74
CA ALA A 288 20.15 14.47 10.54
C ALA A 288 19.32 15.31 9.58
N PHE A 289 19.62 15.19 8.30
CA PHE A 289 18.87 15.78 7.21
C PHE A 289 18.67 14.75 6.10
N ASN A 290 17.45 14.68 5.58
CA ASN A 290 17.09 13.73 4.54
C ASN A 290 16.16 14.42 3.53
N ILE A 291 16.48 14.32 2.25
CA ILE A 291 15.67 14.82 1.14
C ILE A 291 15.41 13.69 0.15
N PHE A 292 14.16 13.53 -0.23
CA PHE A 292 13.75 12.51 -1.17
C PHE A 292 12.78 13.10 -2.20
N ASN A 293 13.13 13.01 -3.47
CA ASN A 293 12.26 13.35 -4.59
C ASN A 293 11.86 12.07 -5.32
N ARG A 294 10.56 11.91 -5.54
CA ARG A 294 10.06 10.76 -6.30
C ARG A 294 9.09 11.17 -7.38
N TRP A 295 9.13 10.39 -8.44
CA TRP A 295 8.29 10.51 -9.62
C TRP A 295 7.54 9.23 -9.85
N GLN A 296 6.28 9.35 -10.24
CA GLN A 296 5.43 8.22 -10.52
C GLN A 296 4.70 8.46 -11.84
N TYR A 297 4.82 7.51 -12.76
CA TYR A 297 4.09 7.48 -14.00
C TYR A 297 3.21 6.24 -14.05
N ILE A 298 1.91 6.41 -14.30
CA ILE A 298 0.93 5.32 -14.43
C ILE A 298 0.10 5.57 -15.67
N ASN A 299 0.05 4.59 -16.57
CA ASN A 299 -0.87 4.58 -17.68
C ASN A 299 -1.57 3.23 -17.77
N THR A 300 -2.80 3.17 -17.25
CA THR A 300 -3.58 1.93 -17.18
C THR A 300 -4.00 1.42 -18.55
N GLN A 301 -4.24 2.33 -19.53
CA GLN A 301 -4.61 1.94 -20.88
C GLN A 301 -3.46 1.24 -21.61
N LYS A 302 -2.23 1.69 -21.40
CA LYS A 302 -1.01 1.07 -21.95
C LYS A 302 -0.45 -0.04 -21.05
N GLY A 303 -1.03 -0.27 -19.87
CA GLY A 303 -0.54 -1.24 -18.91
C GLY A 303 0.85 -0.93 -18.33
N THR A 304 1.25 0.35 -18.30
CA THR A 304 2.60 0.75 -17.87
C THR A 304 2.59 1.48 -16.53
N VAL A 305 3.56 1.14 -15.68
CA VAL A 305 3.84 1.83 -14.43
C VAL A 305 5.34 2.06 -14.29
N SER A 306 5.73 3.24 -13.82
CA SER A 306 7.14 3.56 -13.60
C SER A 306 7.31 4.42 -12.36
N PHE A 307 8.39 4.19 -11.62
CA PHE A 307 8.79 4.96 -10.46
C PHE A 307 10.27 5.33 -10.57
N LEU A 308 10.57 6.57 -10.22
CA LEU A 308 11.94 7.08 -10.06
C LEU A 308 12.03 7.72 -8.68
N GLY A 309 13.03 7.36 -7.91
CA GLY A 309 13.34 7.96 -6.62
C GLY A 309 14.78 8.41 -6.56
N ILE A 310 15.03 9.59 -6.00
CA ILE A 310 16.36 10.14 -5.74
C ILE A 310 16.36 10.67 -4.32
N ARG A 311 17.28 10.16 -3.49
CA ARG A 311 17.42 10.53 -2.09
C ARG A 311 18.85 10.89 -1.75
N TYR A 312 18.99 11.93 -0.94
CA TYR A 312 20.23 12.28 -0.28
C TYR A 312 19.98 12.44 1.21
N MET A 313 20.88 11.91 2.02
CA MET A 313 20.83 12.07 3.47
C MET A 313 22.20 12.33 4.05
N LYS A 314 22.18 13.05 5.15
CA LYS A 314 23.31 13.28 6.05
C LYS A 314 22.87 12.95 7.47
N ASP A 315 23.65 12.18 8.20
CA ASP A 315 23.38 11.79 9.58
C ASP A 315 24.68 11.87 10.40
N GLU A 316 24.69 12.73 11.39
CA GLU A 316 25.84 13.00 12.28
C GLU A 316 25.41 12.60 13.69
N LYS A 317 26.25 11.82 14.37
CA LYS A 317 26.05 11.39 15.76
C LYS A 317 27.32 11.55 16.54
N GLU A 318 27.18 12.06 17.77
CA GLU A 318 28.24 12.11 18.75
C GLU A 318 27.84 11.29 19.97
N ILE A 319 28.77 10.51 20.49
CA ILE A 319 28.59 9.56 21.57
C ILE A 319 29.78 9.67 22.53
N GLY A 320 29.63 9.20 23.74
CA GLY A 320 30.74 9.07 24.68
C GLY A 320 30.49 9.70 26.03
N GLU A 321 31.56 10.13 26.68
CA GLU A 321 31.50 10.70 28.01
C GLU A 321 30.81 12.08 27.99
N SER A 322 29.98 12.32 29.00
CA SER A 322 29.36 13.61 29.24
C SER A 322 30.42 14.63 29.66
N THR A 323 30.49 15.78 28.96
CA THR A 323 31.48 16.80 29.22
C THR A 323 30.97 18.01 29.99
N ASP A 324 29.69 18.03 30.37
CA ASP A 324 29.01 19.25 30.84
C ASP A 324 29.46 19.73 32.23
N ASP A 325 29.96 18.86 33.11
CA ASP A 325 30.37 19.28 34.45
C ASP A 325 31.58 18.53 35.02
N MET A 326 32.32 17.75 34.25
CA MET A 326 33.44 16.96 34.75
C MET A 326 34.79 17.60 34.47
N VAL A 327 35.58 17.75 35.50
CA VAL A 327 37.00 17.98 35.37
C VAL A 327 37.71 16.67 35.08
N PHE A 328 38.01 16.42 33.80
CA PHE A 328 38.73 15.21 33.41
C PHE A 328 40.20 15.27 33.78
N ILE A 329 40.70 14.22 34.43
CA ILE A 329 42.12 13.97 34.64
C ILE A 329 42.77 13.46 33.34
N ARG A 330 41.99 12.96 32.42
CA ARG A 330 42.36 12.46 31.08
C ARG A 330 41.43 13.04 30.03
N GLU A 331 41.79 12.94 28.76
CA GLU A 331 40.88 13.26 27.68
C GLU A 331 39.64 12.35 27.73
N PRO A 332 38.44 12.90 27.59
CA PRO A 332 37.20 12.10 27.60
C PRO A 332 37.18 11.15 26.41
N TRP A 333 36.59 9.99 26.60
CA TRP A 333 36.34 9.08 25.50
C TRP A 333 35.12 9.56 24.69
N LEU A 334 35.37 9.94 23.45
CA LEU A 334 34.36 10.41 22.51
C LEU A 334 34.33 9.51 21.29
N GLY A 335 33.19 9.45 20.65
CA GLY A 335 33.02 8.84 19.33
C GLY A 335 32.13 9.68 18.47
N GLN A 336 32.35 9.60 17.17
CA GLN A 336 31.57 10.32 16.17
C GLN A 336 31.30 9.41 14.98
N ILE A 337 30.10 9.53 14.43
CA ILE A 337 29.66 8.79 13.23
C ILE A 337 29.02 9.80 12.29
N ASN A 338 29.68 10.08 11.17
CA ASN A 338 29.19 10.97 10.13
C ASN A 338 28.89 10.15 8.88
N THR A 339 27.65 10.09 8.49
CA THR A 339 27.20 9.33 7.32
C THR A 339 26.61 10.25 6.28
N ASN A 340 27.15 10.19 5.06
CA ASN A 340 26.57 10.78 3.86
C ASN A 340 26.11 9.65 2.94
N ARG A 341 24.87 9.73 2.45
CA ARG A 341 24.34 8.69 1.58
C ARG A 341 23.53 9.29 0.43
N PHE A 342 23.78 8.78 -0.75
CA PHE A 342 23.01 9.05 -1.96
C PHE A 342 22.38 7.75 -2.47
N ASP A 343 21.08 7.77 -2.71
CA ASP A 343 20.34 6.66 -3.29
C ASP A 343 19.57 7.11 -4.53
N SER A 344 19.55 6.25 -5.54
CA SER A 344 18.68 6.39 -6.70
C SER A 344 18.07 5.05 -7.05
N ASN A 345 16.77 5.02 -7.30
CA ASN A 345 16.07 3.82 -7.71
C ASN A 345 15.13 4.09 -8.88
N PHE A 346 14.99 3.11 -9.74
CA PHE A 346 14.06 3.13 -10.86
C PHE A 346 13.35 1.80 -10.97
N LYS A 347 12.04 1.85 -11.22
CA LYS A 347 11.21 0.69 -11.49
C LYS A 347 10.37 0.94 -12.71
N TYR A 348 10.24 -0.08 -13.53
CA TYR A 348 9.33 -0.11 -14.66
C TYR A 348 8.55 -1.42 -14.66
N GLY A 349 7.25 -1.33 -14.78
CA GLY A 349 6.36 -2.47 -14.91
C GLY A 349 5.50 -2.30 -16.16
N TYR A 350 5.33 -3.39 -16.88
CA TYR A 350 4.43 -3.50 -18.00
C TYR A 350 3.54 -4.73 -17.83
N VAL A 351 2.25 -4.56 -17.96
CA VAL A 351 1.27 -5.65 -18.03
C VAL A 351 0.55 -5.51 -19.35
N ASN A 352 0.55 -6.56 -20.17
CA ASN A 352 -0.11 -6.55 -21.45
C ASN A 352 -1.63 -6.36 -21.26
N PRO A 353 -2.25 -5.26 -21.75
CA PRO A 353 -3.68 -5.00 -21.55
C PRO A 353 -4.59 -6.09 -22.15
N SER A 354 -4.15 -6.72 -23.24
CA SER A 354 -4.90 -7.79 -23.93
C SER A 354 -4.67 -9.16 -23.32
N ILE A 355 -3.54 -9.37 -22.63
CA ILE A 355 -3.11 -10.66 -22.09
C ILE A 355 -2.55 -10.42 -20.67
N PRO A 356 -3.42 -10.27 -19.64
CA PRO A 356 -3.00 -9.79 -18.31
C PRO A 356 -2.00 -10.68 -17.57
N TYR A 357 -1.80 -11.92 -17.97
CA TYR A 357 -0.79 -12.81 -17.41
C TYR A 357 0.61 -12.64 -18.02
N GLN A 358 0.75 -11.84 -19.10
CA GLN A 358 2.03 -11.43 -19.63
C GLN A 358 2.46 -10.10 -18.99
N SER A 359 3.54 -10.14 -18.24
CA SER A 359 4.06 -8.97 -17.55
C SER A 359 5.57 -8.93 -17.61
N LEU A 360 6.11 -7.72 -17.59
CA LEU A 360 7.54 -7.46 -17.51
C LEU A 360 7.80 -6.48 -16.37
N GLY A 361 8.68 -6.84 -15.47
CA GLY A 361 9.13 -5.98 -14.39
C GLY A 361 10.63 -5.75 -14.49
N PHE A 362 11.05 -4.50 -14.50
CA PHE A 362 12.44 -4.10 -14.43
C PHE A 362 12.66 -3.17 -13.23
N GLN A 363 13.70 -3.43 -12.46
CA GLN A 363 14.11 -2.55 -11.36
C GLN A 363 15.61 -2.42 -11.32
N MET A 364 16.07 -1.22 -10.97
CA MET A 364 17.46 -0.94 -10.71
C MET A 364 17.59 0.05 -9.55
N ALA A 365 18.69 -0.06 -8.82
CA ALA A 365 19.03 0.86 -7.75
C ALA A 365 20.53 1.04 -7.65
N TYR A 366 20.91 2.25 -7.29
CA TYR A 366 22.28 2.63 -6.98
C TYR A 366 22.30 3.30 -5.61
N SER A 367 23.27 2.94 -4.79
CA SER A 367 23.56 3.65 -3.53
C SER A 367 25.06 3.90 -3.38
N ASN A 368 25.40 5.07 -2.86
CA ASN A 368 26.74 5.45 -2.41
C ASN A 368 26.63 5.89 -0.95
N GLN A 369 27.34 5.22 -0.05
CA GLN A 369 27.42 5.55 1.36
C GLN A 369 28.87 5.79 1.74
N GLU A 370 29.13 6.97 2.29
CA GLU A 370 30.39 7.37 2.86
C GLU A 370 30.18 7.63 4.35
N GLN A 371 30.94 6.95 5.18
CA GLN A 371 30.85 7.08 6.62
C GLN A 371 32.27 7.30 7.18
N ASP A 372 32.45 8.45 7.79
CA ASP A 372 33.65 8.79 8.54
C ASP A 372 33.31 8.65 10.01
N SER A 373 34.01 7.78 10.73
CA SER A 373 33.73 7.54 12.14
C SER A 373 34.98 7.30 12.94
N PHE A 374 34.94 7.71 14.21
CA PHE A 374 35.95 7.36 15.18
C PHE A 374 35.34 6.95 16.51
N PHE A 375 36.05 6.13 17.25
CA PHE A 375 35.68 5.65 18.59
C PHE A 375 36.92 5.73 19.49
N GLY A 376 36.98 6.77 20.32
CA GLY A 376 38.18 7.12 21.06
C GLY A 376 39.32 7.47 20.08
N VAL A 377 40.38 6.66 20.10
CA VAL A 377 41.56 6.86 19.24
C VAL A 377 41.53 6.07 17.92
N ARG A 378 40.45 5.37 17.61
CA ARG A 378 40.38 4.49 16.44
C ARG A 378 39.40 5.01 15.41
N ASN A 379 39.86 5.14 14.17
CA ASN A 379 39.03 5.50 13.02
C ASN A 379 38.47 4.25 12.35
N TYR A 380 37.22 4.38 11.86
CA TYR A 380 36.50 3.39 11.08
C TYR A 380 35.76 4.08 9.93
N ASP A 381 36.49 4.26 8.82
CA ASP A 381 35.94 4.90 7.64
C ASP A 381 35.41 3.85 6.68
N ILE A 382 34.22 4.06 6.15
CA ILE A 382 33.55 3.12 5.26
C ILE A 382 33.12 3.87 4.00
N ASN A 383 33.48 3.32 2.84
CA ASN A 383 32.96 3.77 1.55
C ASN A 383 32.36 2.57 0.82
N GLN A 384 31.06 2.58 0.62
CA GLN A 384 30.34 1.51 -0.04
C GLN A 384 29.54 2.05 -1.22
N ARG A 385 29.76 1.45 -2.38
CA ARG A 385 28.95 1.66 -3.58
C ARG A 385 28.24 0.36 -3.93
N SER A 386 26.93 0.45 -4.15
CA SER A 386 26.11 -0.71 -4.46
C SER A 386 25.29 -0.46 -5.71
N PHE A 387 25.21 -1.44 -6.58
CA PHE A 387 24.31 -1.44 -7.72
C PHE A 387 23.47 -2.72 -7.70
N TYR A 388 22.19 -2.57 -7.88
CA TYR A 388 21.23 -3.68 -7.96
C TYR A 388 20.44 -3.56 -9.25
N SER A 389 20.19 -4.69 -9.90
CA SER A 389 19.30 -4.74 -11.07
C SER A 389 18.57 -6.08 -11.09
N SER A 390 17.30 -6.07 -11.45
CA SER A 390 16.46 -7.26 -11.59
C SER A 390 15.50 -7.09 -12.76
N LEU A 391 15.37 -8.15 -13.55
CA LEU A 391 14.41 -8.27 -14.64
C LEU A 391 13.55 -9.51 -14.39
N ILE A 392 12.23 -9.32 -14.39
CA ILE A 392 11.24 -10.37 -14.12
C ILE A 392 10.27 -10.41 -15.29
N TYR A 393 10.09 -11.59 -15.88
CA TYR A 393 9.17 -11.83 -16.98
C TYR A 393 8.23 -12.98 -16.65
#